data_c0615fe43fb07004d76e672b18a07d70
#
_entry.id   c0615fe43fb07004d76e672b18a07d70
#
_cell.length_a   1.000
_cell.length_b   1.000
_cell.length_c   1.000
_cell.angle_alpha   90.00
_cell.angle_beta   90.00
_cell.angle_gamma   90.00
#
_symmetry.space_group_name_H-M   'P 1'
#
loop_
_entity.id
_entity.type
_entity.pdbx_description
1 polymer ?
#
loop_
_entity_poly.entity_id
_entity_poly.type
_entity_poly.pdbx_seq_one_letter_code
_entity_poly.pdbx_strand_id
1 'polypeptide(L)'
;PLGDEEARKTKEGLGIPLDKPFWVAPEAYSYFKEHQGELEKEYDAWQLRFEAWQKANPSLAQELTIWLSGKEMHKLDMPSFAVGDKVATRNASGKCLAAISTAWPNFIGGSADLTNPNVSQLPQNTDGTPLVFSKTNPMGRYIYFGVREHAMAAIANGIALYGGLRPFVATFLVFSDYLRPALRLSALMRLPVIFVLTHDSIYVGEDGPTHQPVEQLAALRCIPNLVTLRPADANEVAQAWKIAIENRHRPTALALTRQNVPTLDRSQFASAEGVQRGAYVLADLGGGQPEVILMASGSEVSLIVEAGKRLVELGRSVRLVSFPSWELFAEQDQAYQDSVLLPEVRARVAVEAGVSQGWRQWVGDQGRILALDRFGASAPGEVVFKMFGFTPERVAELALETLAPKG
;
A
#
# COMPACT_ATOMS: atom_id res chain seq x y z
N PRO A 1 26.06 -1.18 26.45
CA PRO A 1 25.45 -1.61 27.73
C PRO A 1 26.53 -1.66 28.81
N LEU A 2 26.14 -1.30 30.03
CA LEU A 2 26.99 -1.48 31.19
C LEU A 2 27.17 -2.97 31.47
N GLY A 3 28.38 -3.46 31.69
CA GLY A 3 28.61 -4.80 32.23
C GLY A 3 28.26 -4.86 33.72
N ASP A 4 28.22 -6.07 34.29
CA ASP A 4 27.78 -6.30 35.67
C ASP A 4 28.61 -5.52 36.68
N GLU A 5 29.94 -5.41 36.47
CA GLU A 5 30.82 -4.68 37.34
C GLU A 5 30.55 -3.15 37.33
N GLU A 6 30.35 -2.57 36.15
CA GLU A 6 30.02 -1.15 36.03
C GLU A 6 28.61 -0.83 36.54
N ALA A 7 27.65 -1.76 36.36
CA ALA A 7 26.33 -1.66 36.96
C ALA A 7 26.42 -1.67 38.50
N ARG A 8 27.24 -2.52 39.08
CA ARG A 8 27.50 -2.57 40.53
C ARG A 8 28.11 -1.26 41.04
N LYS A 9 29.18 -0.77 40.41
CA LYS A 9 29.84 0.50 40.77
C LYS A 9 28.86 1.70 40.64
N THR A 10 28.02 1.69 39.61
CA THR A 10 26.99 2.71 39.43
C THR A 10 26.02 2.72 40.59
N LYS A 11 25.51 1.54 40.98
CA LYS A 11 24.62 1.39 42.14
C LYS A 11 25.28 1.87 43.42
N GLU A 12 26.52 1.47 43.66
CA GLU A 12 27.31 1.93 44.83
C GLU A 12 27.43 3.46 44.86
N GLY A 13 27.79 4.07 43.72
CA GLY A 13 27.94 5.53 43.61
C GLY A 13 26.60 6.29 43.78
N LEU A 14 25.45 5.66 43.48
CA LEU A 14 24.13 6.23 43.67
C LEU A 14 23.47 5.85 45.00
N GLY A 15 24.12 5.05 45.85
CA GLY A 15 23.53 4.56 47.11
C GLY A 15 22.37 3.59 46.93
N ILE A 16 22.33 2.86 45.80
CA ILE A 16 21.29 1.90 45.48
C ILE A 16 21.68 0.52 46.03
N PRO A 17 20.75 -0.24 46.68
CA PRO A 17 21.03 -1.60 47.15
C PRO A 17 21.55 -2.53 46.06
N LEU A 18 22.63 -3.23 46.32
CA LEU A 18 23.30 -4.11 45.34
C LEU A 18 22.55 -5.45 45.15
N ASP A 19 21.88 -5.89 46.20
CA ASP A 19 21.12 -7.16 46.25
C ASP A 19 19.77 -7.09 45.54
N LYS A 20 19.34 -5.93 45.07
CA LYS A 20 18.04 -5.71 44.39
C LYS A 20 18.26 -5.26 42.95
N PRO A 21 18.14 -6.14 41.95
CA PRO A 21 18.37 -5.78 40.54
C PRO A 21 17.47 -4.62 40.04
N PHE A 22 16.22 -4.62 40.39
CA PHE A 22 15.21 -3.61 39.98
C PHE A 22 14.66 -2.85 41.19
N TRP A 23 15.60 -2.29 41.99
CA TRP A 23 15.20 -1.55 43.17
C TRP A 23 14.55 -0.22 42.81
N VAL A 24 13.43 0.06 43.48
CA VAL A 24 12.70 1.34 43.41
C VAL A 24 12.63 1.89 44.82
N ALA A 25 12.90 3.18 45.00
CA ALA A 25 12.79 3.84 46.30
C ALA A 25 11.36 3.71 46.88
N PRO A 26 11.19 3.38 48.17
CA PRO A 26 9.87 3.26 48.80
C PRO A 26 9.03 4.53 48.65
N GLU A 27 9.66 5.71 48.68
CA GLU A 27 9.01 7.01 48.51
C GLU A 27 8.40 7.14 47.11
N ALA A 28 8.98 6.53 46.07
CA ALA A 28 8.40 6.52 44.73
C ALA A 28 7.07 5.76 44.71
N TYR A 29 6.99 4.60 45.38
CA TYR A 29 5.74 3.86 45.51
C TYR A 29 4.66 4.66 46.22
N SER A 30 5.03 5.35 47.31
CA SER A 30 4.09 6.17 48.07
C SER A 30 3.56 7.34 47.25
N TYR A 31 4.44 8.04 46.55
CA TYR A 31 4.09 9.13 45.62
C TYR A 31 3.14 8.68 44.51
N PHE A 32 3.49 7.62 43.83
CA PHE A 32 2.65 7.13 42.71
C PHE A 32 1.28 6.59 43.22
N LYS A 33 1.24 5.98 44.42
CA LYS A 33 0.00 5.52 45.00
C LYS A 33 -0.93 6.70 45.38
N GLU A 34 -0.39 7.78 45.90
CA GLU A 34 -1.16 9.00 46.20
C GLU A 34 -1.66 9.63 44.89
N HIS A 35 -0.79 9.79 43.92
CA HIS A 35 -1.15 10.34 42.61
C HIS A 35 -2.15 9.47 41.85
N GLN A 36 -2.08 8.14 41.98
CA GLN A 36 -3.10 7.23 41.43
C GLN A 36 -4.48 7.54 41.97
N GLY A 37 -4.63 7.82 43.26
CA GLY A 37 -5.90 8.17 43.86
C GLY A 37 -6.49 9.51 43.34
N GLU A 38 -5.64 10.45 42.91
CA GLU A 38 -6.07 11.67 42.21
C GLU A 38 -6.56 11.36 40.80
N LEU A 39 -5.80 10.58 40.03
CA LEU A 39 -6.15 10.16 38.66
C LEU A 39 -7.46 9.34 38.65
N GLU A 40 -7.67 8.47 39.61
CA GLU A 40 -8.92 7.69 39.74
C GLU A 40 -10.13 8.62 39.91
N LYS A 41 -10.05 9.67 40.75
CA LYS A 41 -11.12 10.65 40.89
C LYS A 41 -11.42 11.43 39.62
N GLU A 42 -10.35 11.80 38.88
CA GLU A 42 -10.50 12.46 37.57
C GLU A 42 -11.18 11.54 36.55
N TYR A 43 -10.77 10.26 36.52
CA TYR A 43 -11.36 9.24 35.65
C TYR A 43 -12.84 9.01 35.98
N ASP A 44 -13.20 8.86 37.25
CA ASP A 44 -14.59 8.67 37.67
C ASP A 44 -15.46 9.89 37.28
N ALA A 45 -14.93 11.10 37.46
CA ALA A 45 -15.62 12.32 37.05
C ALA A 45 -15.77 12.40 35.53
N TRP A 46 -14.80 11.91 34.79
CA TRP A 46 -14.90 11.81 33.32
C TRP A 46 -15.96 10.76 32.93
N GLN A 47 -15.98 9.60 33.54
CA GLN A 47 -16.97 8.55 33.28
C GLN A 47 -18.41 9.06 33.48
N LEU A 48 -18.68 9.77 34.52
CA LEU A 48 -20.01 10.36 34.76
C LEU A 48 -20.41 11.34 33.65
N ARG A 49 -19.46 12.19 33.18
CA ARG A 49 -19.70 13.10 32.07
C ARG A 49 -19.93 12.34 30.74
N PHE A 50 -19.18 11.28 30.52
CA PHE A 50 -19.31 10.45 29.31
C PHE A 50 -20.64 9.72 29.26
N GLU A 51 -21.09 9.12 30.38
CA GLU A 51 -22.40 8.48 30.49
C GLU A 51 -23.55 9.47 30.26
N ALA A 52 -23.44 10.67 30.82
CA ALA A 52 -24.44 11.72 30.62
C ALA A 52 -24.48 12.14 29.13
N TRP A 53 -23.31 12.27 28.47
CA TRP A 53 -23.22 12.58 27.05
C TRP A 53 -23.84 11.46 26.19
N GLN A 54 -23.56 10.19 26.50
CA GLN A 54 -24.13 9.05 25.78
C GLN A 54 -25.66 9.03 25.87
N LYS A 55 -26.23 9.32 27.04
CA LYS A 55 -27.69 9.43 27.26
C LYS A 55 -28.30 10.58 26.46
N ALA A 56 -27.60 11.71 26.38
CA ALA A 56 -28.06 12.89 25.64
C ALA A 56 -27.91 12.74 24.13
N ASN A 57 -26.96 11.87 23.65
CA ASN A 57 -26.59 11.72 22.24
C ASN A 57 -26.52 10.24 21.82
N PRO A 58 -27.62 9.47 21.89
CA PRO A 58 -27.58 8.00 21.72
C PRO A 58 -27.05 7.57 20.32
N SER A 59 -27.39 8.30 19.25
CA SER A 59 -26.90 7.99 17.91
C SER A 59 -25.40 8.20 17.77
N LEU A 60 -24.86 9.32 18.27
CA LEU A 60 -23.42 9.59 18.26
C LEU A 60 -22.64 8.62 19.15
N ALA A 61 -23.22 8.22 20.27
CA ALA A 61 -22.62 7.24 21.17
C ALA A 61 -22.53 5.86 20.51
N GLN A 62 -23.56 5.45 19.78
CA GLN A 62 -23.52 4.22 18.99
C GLN A 62 -22.47 4.29 17.88
N GLU A 63 -22.41 5.39 17.16
CA GLU A 63 -21.42 5.64 16.11
C GLU A 63 -19.99 5.56 16.65
N LEU A 64 -19.71 6.27 17.76
CA LEU A 64 -18.40 6.23 18.43
C LEU A 64 -18.03 4.81 18.88
N THR A 65 -18.99 4.05 19.42
CA THR A 65 -18.77 2.66 19.83
C THR A 65 -18.37 1.78 18.65
N ILE A 66 -19.03 1.96 17.50
CA ILE A 66 -18.69 1.24 16.25
C ILE A 66 -17.27 1.62 15.80
N TRP A 67 -16.93 2.90 15.76
CA TRP A 67 -15.60 3.35 15.36
C TRP A 67 -14.49 2.78 16.25
N LEU A 68 -14.67 2.86 17.57
CA LEU A 68 -13.72 2.32 18.55
C LEU A 68 -13.60 0.79 18.47
N SER A 69 -14.68 0.08 18.12
CA SER A 69 -14.65 -1.38 17.94
C SER A 69 -13.95 -1.83 16.67
N GLY A 70 -13.66 -0.91 15.74
CA GLY A 70 -13.11 -1.21 14.42
C GLY A 70 -14.07 -1.94 13.49
N LYS A 71 -15.34 -2.07 13.83
CA LYS A 71 -16.37 -2.68 12.96
C LYS A 71 -16.75 -1.72 11.83
N GLU A 72 -17.16 -2.27 10.70
CA GLU A 72 -17.65 -1.48 9.57
C GLU A 72 -19.03 -0.92 9.87
N MET A 73 -19.23 0.36 9.54
CA MET A 73 -20.52 1.02 9.77
C MET A 73 -21.47 0.85 8.58
N HIS A 74 -20.95 0.84 7.37
CA HIS A 74 -21.75 0.87 6.15
C HIS A 74 -21.14 0.01 5.07
N LYS A 75 -22.01 -0.57 4.23
CA LYS A 75 -21.60 -1.23 2.98
C LYS A 75 -20.87 -0.21 2.12
N LEU A 76 -19.70 -0.58 1.64
CA LEU A 76 -18.88 0.25 0.78
C LEU A 76 -19.12 -0.14 -0.69
N ASP A 77 -19.76 0.76 -1.44
CA ASP A 77 -19.93 0.59 -2.89
C ASP A 77 -18.76 1.28 -3.61
N MET A 78 -17.81 0.47 -4.07
CA MET A 78 -16.66 0.96 -4.81
C MET A 78 -17.05 1.34 -6.24
N PRO A 79 -16.43 2.38 -6.82
CA PRO A 79 -16.69 2.75 -8.21
C PRO A 79 -16.26 1.64 -9.16
N SER A 80 -17.03 1.46 -10.23
CA SER A 80 -16.70 0.64 -11.39
C SER A 80 -16.30 1.54 -12.56
N PHE A 81 -15.44 1.03 -13.44
CA PHE A 81 -14.92 1.77 -14.58
C PHE A 81 -15.21 1.03 -15.86
N ALA A 82 -15.60 1.79 -16.89
CA ALA A 82 -16.03 1.22 -18.17
C ALA A 82 -14.82 0.65 -18.95
N VAL A 83 -15.10 -0.39 -19.71
CA VAL A 83 -14.14 -1.03 -20.62
C VAL A 83 -13.62 0.00 -21.63
N GLY A 84 -12.31 0.01 -21.85
CA GLY A 84 -11.64 0.89 -22.81
C GLY A 84 -11.36 2.31 -22.30
N ASP A 85 -11.93 2.72 -21.17
CA ASP A 85 -11.56 3.97 -20.53
C ASP A 85 -10.03 3.98 -20.23
N LYS A 86 -9.38 5.08 -20.58
CA LYS A 86 -7.97 5.30 -20.22
C LYS A 86 -7.89 6.18 -18.99
N VAL A 87 -7.64 5.56 -17.85
CA VAL A 87 -7.65 6.22 -16.53
C VAL A 87 -6.32 5.99 -15.82
N ALA A 88 -5.70 7.05 -15.33
CA ALA A 88 -4.56 6.91 -14.42
C ALA A 88 -5.03 6.25 -13.12
N THR A 89 -4.25 5.29 -12.60
CA THR A 89 -4.68 4.57 -11.39
C THR A 89 -4.77 5.49 -10.17
N ARG A 90 -4.00 6.60 -10.12
CA ARG A 90 -4.19 7.66 -9.12
C ARG A 90 -5.56 8.35 -9.22
N ASN A 91 -6.09 8.55 -10.45
CA ASN A 91 -7.41 9.16 -10.65
C ASN A 91 -8.53 8.19 -10.24
N ALA A 92 -8.39 6.91 -10.54
CA ALA A 92 -9.29 5.88 -10.05
C ALA A 92 -9.27 5.82 -8.51
N SER A 93 -8.09 5.92 -7.89
CA SER A 93 -7.92 6.00 -6.44
C SER A 93 -8.64 7.22 -5.84
N GLY A 94 -8.58 8.38 -6.47
CA GLY A 94 -9.32 9.56 -6.00
C GLY A 94 -10.84 9.35 -5.98
N LYS A 95 -11.40 8.61 -6.97
CA LYS A 95 -12.82 8.23 -6.97
C LYS A 95 -13.13 7.23 -5.84
N CYS A 96 -12.23 6.28 -5.57
CA CYS A 96 -12.37 5.35 -4.43
C CYS A 96 -12.31 6.10 -3.10
N LEU A 97 -11.37 7.03 -2.92
CA LEU A 97 -11.27 7.90 -1.74
C LEU A 97 -12.57 8.68 -1.51
N ALA A 98 -13.15 9.22 -2.57
CA ALA A 98 -14.43 9.94 -2.48
C ALA A 98 -15.56 9.03 -1.98
N ALA A 99 -15.68 7.82 -2.51
CA ALA A 99 -16.69 6.84 -2.08
C ALA A 99 -16.48 6.43 -0.61
N ILE A 100 -15.23 6.12 -0.23
CA ILE A 100 -14.89 5.73 1.15
C ILE A 100 -15.19 6.85 2.13
N SER A 101 -14.75 8.08 1.84
CA SER A 101 -14.93 9.20 2.77
C SER A 101 -16.40 9.62 2.93
N THR A 102 -17.22 9.34 1.94
CA THR A 102 -18.67 9.55 2.02
C THR A 102 -19.33 8.50 2.90
N ALA A 103 -18.93 7.23 2.75
CA ALA A 103 -19.48 6.13 3.53
C ALA A 103 -18.94 6.07 4.97
N TRP A 104 -17.71 6.56 5.19
CA TRP A 104 -16.99 6.44 6.47
C TRP A 104 -16.58 7.82 7.02
N PRO A 105 -17.40 8.43 7.88
CA PRO A 105 -17.11 9.72 8.50
C PRO A 105 -15.82 9.75 9.32
N ASN A 106 -15.38 8.61 9.84
CA ASN A 106 -14.12 8.47 10.58
C ASN A 106 -12.87 8.28 9.71
N PHE A 107 -13.00 8.36 8.37
CA PHE A 107 -11.88 8.30 7.45
C PHE A 107 -11.20 9.67 7.34
N ILE A 108 -9.93 9.76 7.70
CA ILE A 108 -9.16 11.00 7.81
C ILE A 108 -7.79 10.85 7.15
N GLY A 109 -7.28 11.90 6.57
CA GLY A 109 -5.92 11.85 6.01
C GLY A 109 -5.57 13.06 5.17
N GLY A 110 -4.55 12.93 4.35
CA GLY A 110 -4.09 14.03 3.49
C GLY A 110 -2.76 13.72 2.81
N SER A 111 -2.08 14.78 2.37
CA SER A 111 -0.87 14.64 1.56
C SER A 111 0.27 15.52 2.07
N ALA A 112 1.50 15.09 1.78
CA ALA A 112 2.72 15.86 2.02
C ALA A 112 2.92 16.92 0.91
N ASP A 113 2.04 17.92 0.87
CA ASP A 113 2.01 19.04 -0.09
C ASP A 113 1.80 18.62 -1.57
N LEU A 114 1.25 17.44 -1.79
CA LEU A 114 1.01 16.85 -3.12
C LEU A 114 -0.47 16.50 -3.34
N THR A 115 -1.40 17.22 -2.72
CA THR A 115 -2.85 16.94 -2.76
C THR A 115 -3.37 16.73 -4.17
N ASN A 116 -3.15 17.69 -5.07
CA ASN A 116 -3.65 17.64 -6.45
C ASN A 116 -2.91 16.56 -7.28
N PRO A 117 -1.57 16.48 -7.28
CA PRO A 117 -0.87 15.44 -8.01
C PRO A 117 -1.22 14.02 -7.55
N ASN A 118 -1.45 13.80 -6.25
CA ASN A 118 -1.84 12.51 -5.71
C ASN A 118 -3.34 12.20 -5.89
N VAL A 119 -4.14 13.20 -6.28
CA VAL A 119 -5.62 13.11 -6.36
C VAL A 119 -6.20 12.60 -5.03
N SER A 120 -5.65 13.11 -3.92
CA SER A 120 -5.95 12.62 -2.56
C SER A 120 -6.97 13.49 -1.81
N GLN A 121 -7.45 14.57 -2.41
CA GLN A 121 -8.44 15.44 -1.79
C GLN A 121 -9.75 14.71 -1.57
N LEU A 122 -10.29 14.82 -0.35
CA LEU A 122 -11.62 14.31 -0.05
C LEU A 122 -12.69 15.24 -0.61
N PRO A 123 -13.87 14.73 -1.00
CA PRO A 123 -14.99 15.56 -1.44
C PRO A 123 -15.46 16.47 -0.31
N GLN A 124 -16.05 17.63 -0.66
CA GLN A 124 -16.65 18.54 0.33
C GLN A 124 -17.75 17.83 1.11
N ASN A 125 -17.96 18.23 2.36
CA ASN A 125 -19.10 17.76 3.13
C ASN A 125 -20.41 18.20 2.44
N THR A 126 -21.46 17.38 2.59
CA THR A 126 -22.77 17.64 1.97
C THR A 126 -23.44 18.92 2.45
N ASP A 127 -23.06 19.40 3.62
CA ASP A 127 -23.51 20.68 4.21
C ASP A 127 -22.63 21.89 3.83
N GLY A 128 -21.64 21.70 2.96
CA GLY A 128 -20.71 22.75 2.53
C GLY A 128 -19.65 23.13 3.55
N THR A 129 -19.54 22.44 4.69
CA THR A 129 -18.48 22.73 5.66
C THR A 129 -17.11 22.37 5.09
N PRO A 130 -16.06 23.20 5.36
CA PRO A 130 -14.72 22.90 4.89
C PRO A 130 -14.21 21.56 5.41
N LEU A 131 -13.61 20.75 4.54
CA LEU A 131 -13.01 19.46 4.92
C LEU A 131 -11.65 19.60 5.59
N VAL A 132 -11.01 20.74 5.46
CA VAL A 132 -9.65 20.94 5.94
C VAL A 132 -9.62 21.04 7.45
N PHE A 133 -8.85 20.15 8.07
CA PHE A 133 -8.54 20.22 9.50
C PHE A 133 -7.68 21.46 9.79
N SER A 134 -8.13 22.28 10.72
CA SER A 134 -7.43 23.51 11.09
C SER A 134 -7.79 23.92 12.53
N LYS A 135 -7.07 24.93 13.04
CA LYS A 135 -7.40 25.52 14.36
C LYS A 135 -8.86 26.02 14.44
N THR A 136 -9.41 26.49 13.35
CA THR A 136 -10.78 26.99 13.26
C THR A 136 -11.79 25.96 12.80
N ASN A 137 -11.32 24.78 12.34
CA ASN A 137 -12.16 23.66 11.92
C ASN A 137 -11.58 22.33 12.44
N PRO A 138 -11.72 22.02 13.73
CA PRO A 138 -11.19 20.76 14.30
C PRO A 138 -11.96 19.52 13.84
N MET A 139 -13.12 19.70 13.19
CA MET A 139 -13.90 18.59 12.60
C MET A 139 -13.49 18.27 11.16
N GLY A 140 -12.54 19.01 10.59
CA GLY A 140 -12.01 18.74 9.27
C GLY A 140 -11.30 17.39 9.19
N ARG A 141 -11.49 16.68 8.07
CA ARG A 141 -10.94 15.34 7.86
C ARG A 141 -9.77 15.29 6.88
N TYR A 142 -9.45 16.40 6.23
CA TYR A 142 -8.32 16.51 5.34
C TYR A 142 -7.19 17.33 5.96
N ILE A 143 -6.00 16.75 6.06
CA ILE A 143 -4.84 17.36 6.72
C ILE A 143 -3.80 17.74 5.66
N TYR A 144 -3.44 19.02 5.57
CA TYR A 144 -2.28 19.46 4.82
C TYR A 144 -1.03 19.29 5.68
N PHE A 145 -0.26 18.22 5.44
CA PHE A 145 0.93 17.92 6.23
C PHE A 145 2.14 18.79 5.88
N GLY A 146 2.12 19.48 4.73
CA GLY A 146 3.29 20.12 4.16
C GLY A 146 4.33 19.09 3.70
N VAL A 147 5.51 19.53 3.28
CA VAL A 147 6.61 18.66 2.85
C VAL A 147 7.25 18.00 4.08
N ARG A 148 6.58 16.98 4.65
CA ARG A 148 6.96 16.32 5.92
C ARG A 148 6.53 14.85 5.92
N GLU A 149 7.03 14.05 5.01
CA GLU A 149 6.61 12.66 4.80
C GLU A 149 6.79 11.81 6.07
N HIS A 150 7.91 11.94 6.76
CA HIS A 150 8.15 11.21 8.00
C HIS A 150 7.14 11.58 9.10
N ALA A 151 6.95 12.87 9.34
CA ALA A 151 5.99 13.34 10.35
C ALA A 151 4.55 13.00 9.96
N MET A 152 4.18 13.10 8.68
CA MET A 152 2.88 12.69 8.16
C MET A 152 2.59 11.22 8.49
N ALA A 153 3.52 10.33 8.20
CA ALA A 153 3.37 8.90 8.51
C ALA A 153 3.34 8.64 10.02
N ALA A 154 4.17 9.34 10.82
CA ALA A 154 4.18 9.23 12.28
C ALA A 154 2.86 9.72 12.92
N ILE A 155 2.30 10.82 12.41
CA ILE A 155 0.99 11.33 12.83
C ILE A 155 -0.11 10.30 12.51
N ALA A 156 -0.09 9.71 11.30
CA ALA A 156 -1.03 8.66 10.94
C ALA A 156 -0.93 7.44 11.87
N ASN A 157 0.29 7.06 12.28
CA ASN A 157 0.51 6.02 13.28
C ASN A 157 -0.13 6.37 14.62
N GLY A 158 0.05 7.60 15.08
CA GLY A 158 -0.57 8.09 16.32
C GLY A 158 -2.09 8.08 16.27
N ILE A 159 -2.68 8.50 15.14
CA ILE A 159 -4.14 8.45 14.91
C ILE A 159 -4.64 7.01 14.96
N ALA A 160 -3.96 6.08 14.27
CA ALA A 160 -4.33 4.68 14.25
C ALA A 160 -4.19 4.02 15.64
N LEU A 161 -3.15 4.37 16.42
CA LEU A 161 -2.93 3.87 17.78
C LEU A 161 -3.99 4.36 18.75
N TYR A 162 -4.42 5.62 18.63
CA TYR A 162 -5.47 6.17 19.48
C TYR A 162 -6.82 5.46 19.26
N GLY A 163 -7.07 5.04 18.01
CA GLY A 163 -8.29 4.33 17.62
C GLY A 163 -9.45 5.24 17.25
N GLY A 164 -10.53 4.65 16.74
CA GLY A 164 -11.73 5.34 16.30
C GLY A 164 -11.65 5.98 14.92
N LEU A 165 -10.47 6.40 14.47
CA LEU A 165 -10.24 6.99 13.16
C LEU A 165 -9.46 6.06 12.24
N ARG A 166 -9.74 6.12 10.94
CA ARG A 166 -9.04 5.36 9.91
C ARG A 166 -8.15 6.29 9.09
N PRO A 167 -6.83 6.31 9.30
CA PRO A 167 -5.95 7.24 8.61
C PRO A 167 -5.49 6.74 7.24
N PHE A 168 -5.39 7.67 6.28
CA PHE A 168 -4.61 7.52 5.05
C PHE A 168 -3.64 8.69 4.88
N VAL A 169 -2.53 8.46 4.19
CA VAL A 169 -1.55 9.48 3.85
C VAL A 169 -1.04 9.29 2.43
N ALA A 170 -0.73 10.40 1.76
CA ALA A 170 -0.37 10.39 0.35
C ALA A 170 0.91 11.18 0.05
N THR A 171 1.74 10.64 -0.84
CA THR A 171 2.90 11.31 -1.44
C THR A 171 3.27 10.60 -2.75
N PHE A 172 4.33 11.02 -3.45
CA PHE A 172 4.89 10.26 -4.57
C PHE A 172 5.63 9.02 -4.06
N LEU A 173 5.66 7.95 -4.86
CA LEU A 173 6.33 6.71 -4.48
C LEU A 173 7.82 6.92 -4.18
N VAL A 174 8.52 7.75 -4.94
CA VAL A 174 9.94 8.07 -4.70
C VAL A 174 10.16 8.67 -3.31
N PHE A 175 9.22 9.45 -2.80
CA PHE A 175 9.31 10.06 -1.46
C PHE A 175 8.95 9.10 -0.33
N SER A 176 8.64 7.83 -0.66
CA SER A 176 8.62 6.77 0.35
C SER A 176 9.94 6.66 1.10
N ASP A 177 11.05 7.06 0.51
CA ASP A 177 12.36 7.10 1.17
C ASP A 177 12.38 8.00 2.41
N TYR A 178 11.62 9.09 2.40
CA TYR A 178 11.50 9.99 3.55
C TYR A 178 10.50 9.50 4.60
N LEU A 179 9.44 8.80 4.21
CA LEU A 179 8.43 8.28 5.14
C LEU A 179 8.73 6.86 5.64
N ARG A 180 9.60 6.11 4.98
CA ARG A 180 9.81 4.67 5.21
C ARG A 180 10.10 4.29 6.67
N PRO A 181 10.90 5.03 7.47
CA PRO A 181 11.11 4.67 8.87
C PRO A 181 9.81 4.67 9.69
N ALA A 182 8.92 5.65 9.49
CA ALA A 182 7.62 5.70 10.16
C ALA A 182 6.64 4.66 9.62
N LEU A 183 6.64 4.38 8.29
CA LEU A 183 5.88 3.29 7.68
C LEU A 183 6.32 1.93 8.24
N ARG A 184 7.64 1.72 8.41
CA ARG A 184 8.16 0.50 9.03
C ARG A 184 7.62 0.31 10.46
N LEU A 185 7.46 1.39 11.22
CA LEU A 185 6.83 1.33 12.54
C LEU A 185 5.34 0.98 12.44
N SER A 186 4.61 1.49 11.43
CA SER A 186 3.23 1.03 11.18
C SER A 186 3.17 -0.49 11.03
N ALA A 187 4.08 -1.06 10.24
CA ALA A 187 4.15 -2.50 9.99
C ALA A 187 4.55 -3.29 11.24
N LEU A 188 5.54 -2.79 12.01
CA LEU A 188 5.99 -3.41 13.25
C LEU A 188 4.88 -3.43 14.32
N MET A 189 4.14 -2.34 14.45
CA MET A 189 3.02 -2.18 15.39
C MET A 189 1.70 -2.72 14.86
N ARG A 190 1.68 -3.23 13.62
CA ARG A 190 0.48 -3.78 12.95
C ARG A 190 -0.67 -2.78 12.87
N LEU A 191 -0.35 -1.53 12.52
CA LEU A 191 -1.33 -0.46 12.42
C LEU A 191 -1.99 -0.42 11.04
N PRO A 192 -3.30 -0.21 10.98
CA PRO A 192 -4.05 -0.20 9.72
C PRO A 192 -3.95 1.15 8.98
N VAL A 193 -2.76 1.67 8.77
CA VAL A 193 -2.53 2.91 8.02
C VAL A 193 -2.51 2.61 6.52
N ILE A 194 -3.15 3.47 5.72
CA ILE A 194 -3.16 3.35 4.26
C ILE A 194 -2.21 4.40 3.66
N PHE A 195 -1.24 3.94 2.88
CA PHE A 195 -0.25 4.78 2.19
C PHE A 195 -0.58 4.84 0.70
N VAL A 196 -0.95 6.00 0.20
CA VAL A 196 -1.25 6.26 -1.22
C VAL A 196 0.01 6.83 -1.86
N LEU A 197 0.72 6.01 -2.64
CA LEU A 197 2.01 6.32 -3.23
C LEU A 197 1.86 6.42 -4.74
N THR A 198 1.72 7.63 -5.27
CA THR A 198 1.49 7.85 -6.70
C THR A 198 2.80 8.08 -7.47
N HIS A 199 2.72 8.19 -8.81
CA HIS A 199 3.89 8.38 -9.67
C HIS A 199 4.87 7.20 -9.56
N ASP A 200 4.35 6.01 -9.83
CA ASP A 200 4.89 4.71 -9.44
C ASP A 200 6.06 4.18 -10.28
N SER A 201 6.48 4.90 -11.32
CA SER A 201 7.53 4.44 -12.23
C SER A 201 8.26 5.56 -12.96
N ILE A 202 9.26 5.22 -13.74
CA ILE A 202 9.97 6.16 -14.63
C ILE A 202 9.06 6.82 -15.68
N TYR A 203 7.81 6.39 -15.84
CA TYR A 203 6.81 7.08 -16.68
C TYR A 203 6.42 8.46 -16.15
N VAL A 204 6.87 8.84 -14.95
CA VAL A 204 6.82 10.24 -14.46
C VAL A 204 7.36 11.20 -15.50
N GLY A 205 8.41 10.81 -16.23
CA GLY A 205 8.82 11.50 -17.43
C GLY A 205 9.77 12.67 -17.17
N GLU A 206 9.37 13.89 -17.57
CA GLU A 206 10.22 15.08 -17.62
C GLU A 206 10.77 15.51 -16.26
N ASP A 207 10.07 15.19 -15.15
CA ASP A 207 10.53 15.48 -13.78
C ASP A 207 11.88 14.80 -13.50
N GLY A 208 12.18 13.72 -14.24
CA GLY A 208 13.48 13.06 -14.28
C GLY A 208 13.79 12.19 -13.05
N PRO A 209 15.06 11.73 -12.92
CA PRO A 209 15.47 10.70 -11.96
C PRO A 209 15.21 11.03 -10.50
N THR A 210 15.13 12.32 -10.12
CA THR A 210 14.83 12.72 -8.74
C THR A 210 13.39 12.44 -8.31
N HIS A 211 12.49 12.20 -9.27
CA HIS A 211 11.07 11.95 -9.06
C HIS A 211 10.63 10.56 -9.57
N GLN A 212 11.50 9.86 -10.27
CA GLN A 212 11.24 8.55 -10.86
C GLN A 212 11.67 7.44 -9.88
N PRO A 213 10.72 6.70 -9.27
CA PRO A 213 11.06 5.56 -8.41
C PRO A 213 11.65 4.43 -9.26
N VAL A 214 12.62 3.73 -8.68
CA VAL A 214 13.30 2.57 -9.26
C VAL A 214 13.34 1.43 -8.24
N GLU A 215 13.99 1.65 -7.09
CA GLU A 215 14.16 0.67 -6.03
C GLU A 215 13.04 0.68 -4.97
N GLN A 216 12.17 1.68 -4.96
CA GLN A 216 11.19 1.89 -3.88
C GLN A 216 10.20 0.74 -3.72
N LEU A 217 9.73 0.13 -4.84
CA LEU A 217 8.83 -1.04 -4.76
C LEU A 217 9.52 -2.22 -4.05
N ALA A 218 10.76 -2.55 -4.44
CA ALA A 218 11.52 -3.61 -3.79
C ALA A 218 11.79 -3.29 -2.32
N ALA A 219 12.13 -2.02 -2.00
CA ALA A 219 12.36 -1.57 -0.65
C ALA A 219 11.11 -1.67 0.25
N LEU A 220 9.92 -1.42 -0.30
CA LEU A 220 8.66 -1.58 0.42
C LEU A 220 8.34 -3.07 0.64
N ARG A 221 8.47 -3.91 -0.37
CA ARG A 221 8.28 -5.36 -0.31
C ARG A 221 9.21 -6.06 0.69
N CYS A 222 10.36 -5.45 1.04
CA CYS A 222 11.24 -5.96 2.09
C CYS A 222 10.73 -5.72 3.52
N ILE A 223 9.67 -4.93 3.73
CA ILE A 223 9.16 -4.60 5.06
C ILE A 223 8.17 -5.68 5.50
N PRO A 224 8.47 -6.46 6.56
CA PRO A 224 7.53 -7.47 7.08
C PRO A 224 6.20 -6.83 7.50
N ASN A 225 5.09 -7.54 7.30
CA ASN A 225 3.72 -7.09 7.60
C ASN A 225 3.22 -5.88 6.80
N LEU A 226 3.93 -5.38 5.80
CA LEU A 226 3.41 -4.41 4.85
C LEU A 226 2.76 -5.16 3.68
N VAL A 227 1.59 -4.74 3.25
CA VAL A 227 0.99 -5.16 1.97
C VAL A 227 1.25 -4.07 0.94
N THR A 228 1.98 -4.40 -0.12
CA THR A 228 2.21 -3.51 -1.25
C THR A 228 1.34 -3.92 -2.41
N LEU A 229 0.49 -3.02 -2.91
CA LEU A 229 -0.41 -3.25 -4.04
C LEU A 229 -0.06 -2.29 -5.18
N ARG A 230 0.19 -2.84 -6.36
CA ARG A 230 0.44 -2.08 -7.60
C ARG A 230 -0.57 -2.50 -8.67
N PRO A 231 -1.80 -1.95 -8.63
CA PRO A 231 -2.90 -2.35 -9.50
C PRO A 231 -2.67 -1.93 -10.96
N ALA A 232 -3.12 -2.80 -11.89
CA ALA A 232 -2.91 -2.64 -13.33
C ALA A 232 -3.86 -1.64 -13.98
N ASP A 233 -5.10 -1.57 -13.52
CA ASP A 233 -6.14 -0.73 -14.10
C ASP A 233 -7.08 -0.16 -13.02
N ALA A 234 -8.05 0.64 -13.45
CA ALA A 234 -8.98 1.32 -12.56
C ALA A 234 -9.86 0.35 -11.74
N ASN A 235 -10.24 -0.81 -12.29
CA ASN A 235 -11.04 -1.81 -11.57
C ASN A 235 -10.18 -2.59 -10.56
N GLU A 236 -8.91 -2.86 -10.86
CA GLU A 236 -7.98 -3.40 -9.86
C GLU A 236 -7.72 -2.40 -8.73
N VAL A 237 -7.71 -1.08 -9.00
CA VAL A 237 -7.62 -0.05 -7.95
C VAL A 237 -8.79 -0.13 -6.98
N ALA A 238 -10.01 -0.33 -7.47
CA ALA A 238 -11.19 -0.48 -6.61
C ALA A 238 -11.04 -1.70 -5.67
N GLN A 239 -10.50 -2.82 -6.17
CA GLN A 239 -10.22 -4.01 -5.35
C GLN A 239 -9.05 -3.76 -4.38
N ALA A 240 -8.00 -3.06 -4.80
CA ALA A 240 -6.87 -2.71 -3.94
C ALA A 240 -7.32 -1.83 -2.75
N TRP A 241 -8.21 -0.87 -2.98
CA TRP A 241 -8.81 -0.07 -1.91
C TRP A 241 -9.68 -0.91 -0.97
N LYS A 242 -10.46 -1.85 -1.51
CA LYS A 242 -11.25 -2.79 -0.69
C LYS A 242 -10.34 -3.57 0.26
N ILE A 243 -9.25 -4.14 -0.27
CA ILE A 243 -8.23 -4.82 0.54
C ILE A 243 -7.65 -3.87 1.60
N ALA A 244 -7.27 -2.64 1.21
CA ALA A 244 -6.68 -1.67 2.12
C ALA A 244 -7.62 -1.31 3.29
N ILE A 245 -8.91 -1.19 3.04
CA ILE A 245 -9.92 -0.89 4.04
C ILE A 245 -10.20 -2.11 4.94
N GLU A 246 -10.32 -3.30 4.38
CA GLU A 246 -10.56 -4.54 5.13
C GLU A 246 -9.35 -4.96 5.98
N ASN A 247 -8.15 -4.54 5.58
CA ASN A 247 -6.91 -4.88 6.28
C ASN A 247 -6.76 -4.06 7.58
N ARG A 248 -7.13 -4.66 8.72
CA ARG A 248 -7.18 -4.01 10.05
C ARG A 248 -5.94 -4.22 10.91
N HIS A 249 -5.05 -5.11 10.50
CA HIS A 249 -3.95 -5.58 11.35
C HIS A 249 -2.56 -5.34 10.77
N ARG A 250 -2.47 -4.57 9.69
CA ARG A 250 -1.21 -4.20 9.06
C ARG A 250 -1.41 -3.05 8.07
N PRO A 251 -0.39 -2.25 7.77
CA PRO A 251 -0.49 -1.18 6.79
C PRO A 251 -0.58 -1.73 5.37
N THR A 252 -1.17 -0.90 4.49
CA THR A 252 -1.26 -1.17 3.06
C THR A 252 -0.73 0.01 2.27
N ALA A 253 0.19 -0.24 1.34
CA ALA A 253 0.74 0.75 0.40
C ALA A 253 0.16 0.51 -1.00
N LEU A 254 -0.41 1.55 -1.60
CA LEU A 254 -0.97 1.55 -2.95
C LEU A 254 -0.01 2.32 -3.88
N ALA A 255 0.70 1.62 -4.76
CA ALA A 255 1.56 2.22 -5.78
C ALA A 255 0.76 2.48 -7.06
N LEU A 256 0.64 3.77 -7.46
CA LEU A 256 -0.34 4.21 -8.45
C LEU A 256 0.30 5.03 -9.57
N THR A 257 -0.16 4.82 -10.80
CA THR A 257 0.39 5.49 -11.99
C THR A 257 0.06 6.97 -12.06
N ARG A 258 0.97 7.77 -12.63
CA ARG A 258 0.70 9.12 -13.13
C ARG A 258 -0.03 9.09 -14.47
N GLN A 259 0.42 8.23 -15.36
CA GLN A 259 -0.14 8.06 -16.71
C GLN A 259 -1.45 7.29 -16.72
N ASN A 260 -2.21 7.53 -17.77
CA ASN A 260 -3.42 6.75 -18.05
C ASN A 260 -3.04 5.33 -18.50
N VAL A 261 -3.80 4.37 -18.02
CA VAL A 261 -3.73 2.95 -18.42
C VAL A 261 -5.11 2.51 -18.94
N PRO A 262 -5.17 1.55 -19.89
CA PRO A 262 -6.45 1.05 -20.37
C PRO A 262 -7.16 0.24 -19.28
N THR A 263 -8.47 0.44 -19.14
CA THR A 263 -9.34 -0.43 -18.33
C THR A 263 -9.63 -1.70 -19.11
N LEU A 264 -9.23 -2.84 -18.56
CA LEU A 264 -9.32 -4.14 -19.23
C LEU A 264 -10.78 -4.61 -19.37
N ASP A 265 -11.06 -5.25 -20.49
CA ASP A 265 -12.36 -5.89 -20.75
C ASP A 265 -12.49 -7.19 -19.96
N ARG A 266 -13.26 -7.16 -18.88
CA ARG A 266 -13.46 -8.31 -18.00
C ARG A 266 -14.38 -9.41 -18.60
N SER A 267 -14.86 -9.22 -19.81
CA SER A 267 -15.46 -10.31 -20.58
C SER A 267 -14.43 -11.18 -21.30
N GLN A 268 -13.23 -10.62 -21.57
CA GLN A 268 -12.09 -11.31 -22.19
C GLN A 268 -11.01 -11.68 -21.15
N PHE A 269 -10.93 -10.95 -20.07
CA PHE A 269 -9.94 -11.11 -18.99
C PHE A 269 -10.65 -11.42 -17.67
N ALA A 270 -10.00 -12.16 -16.80
CA ALA A 270 -10.53 -12.52 -15.49
C ALA A 270 -10.92 -11.29 -14.65
N SER A 271 -11.86 -11.51 -13.71
CA SER A 271 -12.35 -10.47 -12.78
C SER A 271 -11.20 -9.82 -12.00
N ALA A 272 -11.29 -8.50 -11.81
CA ALA A 272 -10.36 -7.76 -10.97
C ALA A 272 -10.36 -8.20 -9.49
N GLU A 273 -11.35 -8.97 -9.04
CA GLU A 273 -11.39 -9.58 -7.71
C GLU A 273 -10.19 -10.49 -7.42
N GLY A 274 -9.53 -10.99 -8.49
CA GLY A 274 -8.28 -11.73 -8.37
C GLY A 274 -7.17 -10.99 -7.62
N VAL A 275 -7.20 -9.66 -7.55
CA VAL A 275 -6.28 -8.83 -6.76
C VAL A 275 -6.25 -9.26 -5.28
N GLN A 276 -7.37 -9.75 -4.74
CA GLN A 276 -7.46 -10.22 -3.36
C GLN A 276 -6.52 -11.40 -3.07
N ARG A 277 -6.11 -12.14 -4.09
CA ARG A 277 -5.18 -13.27 -4.01
C ARG A 277 -3.71 -12.86 -4.27
N GLY A 278 -3.45 -11.59 -4.55
CA GLY A 278 -2.11 -11.03 -4.78
C GLY A 278 -1.57 -11.23 -6.20
N ALA A 279 -1.81 -12.38 -6.82
CA ALA A 279 -1.61 -12.64 -8.25
C ALA A 279 -2.71 -13.58 -8.76
N TYR A 280 -3.05 -13.44 -10.02
CA TYR A 280 -4.08 -14.27 -10.63
C TYR A 280 -3.90 -14.39 -12.15
N VAL A 281 -4.38 -15.50 -12.70
CA VAL A 281 -4.41 -15.71 -14.15
C VAL A 281 -5.36 -14.70 -14.76
N LEU A 282 -4.82 -13.80 -15.57
CA LEU A 282 -5.59 -12.79 -16.28
C LEU A 282 -6.28 -13.40 -17.51
N ALA A 283 -5.53 -14.20 -18.27
CA ALA A 283 -6.04 -14.99 -19.41
C ALA A 283 -5.03 -16.05 -19.83
N ASP A 284 -5.50 -17.13 -20.43
CA ASP A 284 -4.73 -18.06 -21.25
C ASP A 284 -5.04 -17.82 -22.73
N LEU A 285 -4.05 -17.53 -23.54
CA LEU A 285 -4.16 -17.16 -24.95
C LEU A 285 -3.52 -18.23 -25.86
N GLY A 286 -4.01 -18.37 -27.09
CA GLY A 286 -3.45 -19.26 -28.11
C GLY A 286 -3.92 -20.72 -28.01
N GLY A 287 -4.70 -21.06 -26.96
CA GLY A 287 -5.25 -22.41 -26.75
C GLY A 287 -4.20 -23.44 -26.30
N GLY A 288 -4.67 -24.56 -25.73
CA GLY A 288 -3.79 -25.59 -25.20
C GLY A 288 -3.12 -25.23 -23.88
N GLN A 289 -2.09 -26.01 -23.51
CA GLN A 289 -1.28 -25.71 -22.33
C GLN A 289 -0.36 -24.52 -22.58
N PRO A 290 -0.23 -23.57 -21.66
CA PRO A 290 0.67 -22.46 -21.81
C PRO A 290 2.14 -22.91 -21.96
N GLU A 291 2.81 -22.44 -23.00
CA GLU A 291 4.24 -22.66 -23.21
C GLU A 291 5.07 -21.66 -22.40
N VAL A 292 4.54 -20.44 -22.19
CA VAL A 292 5.21 -19.34 -21.48
C VAL A 292 4.23 -18.59 -20.60
N ILE A 293 4.72 -18.11 -19.45
CA ILE A 293 3.97 -17.25 -18.53
C ILE A 293 4.55 -15.85 -18.58
N LEU A 294 3.72 -14.86 -18.90
CA LEU A 294 4.03 -13.44 -18.79
C LEU A 294 3.37 -12.89 -17.51
N MET A 295 4.15 -12.27 -16.63
CA MET A 295 3.65 -11.69 -15.38
C MET A 295 4.09 -10.23 -15.25
N ALA A 296 3.21 -9.39 -14.76
CA ALA A 296 3.48 -7.98 -14.54
C ALA A 296 2.63 -7.40 -13.41
N SER A 297 3.06 -6.29 -12.84
CA SER A 297 2.28 -5.43 -11.95
C SER A 297 2.04 -4.05 -12.57
N GLY A 298 1.04 -3.33 -12.10
CA GLY A 298 0.80 -1.94 -12.53
C GLY A 298 0.62 -1.76 -14.03
N SER A 299 1.12 -0.65 -14.55
CA SER A 299 0.96 -0.29 -15.97
C SER A 299 1.54 -1.30 -16.94
N GLU A 300 2.52 -2.11 -16.52
CA GLU A 300 3.20 -3.09 -17.39
C GLU A 300 2.30 -4.29 -17.71
N VAL A 301 1.17 -4.48 -17.01
CA VAL A 301 0.16 -5.49 -17.38
C VAL A 301 -0.35 -5.23 -18.79
N SER A 302 -0.52 -3.97 -19.20
CA SER A 302 -0.89 -3.65 -20.58
C SER A 302 0.16 -4.10 -21.60
N LEU A 303 1.43 -4.06 -21.25
CA LEU A 303 2.51 -4.51 -22.13
C LEU A 303 2.48 -6.03 -22.32
N ILE A 304 2.27 -6.80 -21.25
CA ILE A 304 2.17 -8.26 -21.36
C ILE A 304 0.92 -8.70 -22.10
N VAL A 305 -0.18 -7.95 -22.03
CA VAL A 305 -1.40 -8.22 -22.83
C VAL A 305 -1.08 -8.09 -24.33
N GLU A 306 -0.45 -7.00 -24.75
CA GLU A 306 -0.11 -6.80 -26.14
C GLU A 306 1.00 -7.77 -26.64
N ALA A 307 1.98 -8.07 -25.78
CA ALA A 307 3.01 -9.08 -26.09
C ALA A 307 2.39 -10.48 -26.22
N GLY A 308 1.41 -10.83 -25.36
CA GLY A 308 0.70 -12.10 -25.46
C GLY A 308 -0.04 -12.27 -26.77
N LYS A 309 -0.75 -11.23 -27.25
CA LYS A 309 -1.40 -11.24 -28.59
C LYS A 309 -0.39 -11.50 -29.70
N ARG A 310 0.78 -10.83 -29.68
CA ARG A 310 1.86 -11.04 -30.67
C ARG A 310 2.41 -12.47 -30.63
N LEU A 311 2.58 -13.05 -29.44
CA LEU A 311 3.03 -14.43 -29.31
C LEU A 311 2.02 -15.42 -29.87
N VAL A 312 0.71 -15.15 -29.71
CA VAL A 312 -0.36 -15.96 -30.33
C VAL A 312 -0.29 -15.87 -31.87
N GLU A 313 -0.06 -14.68 -32.44
CA GLU A 313 0.14 -14.51 -33.87
C GLU A 313 1.33 -15.33 -34.38
N LEU A 314 2.33 -15.57 -33.51
CA LEU A 314 3.48 -16.44 -33.78
C LEU A 314 3.23 -17.92 -33.45
N GLY A 315 1.99 -18.30 -33.17
CA GLY A 315 1.57 -19.68 -32.89
C GLY A 315 1.95 -20.19 -31.50
N ARG A 316 2.13 -19.30 -30.51
CA ARG A 316 2.49 -19.68 -29.14
C ARG A 316 1.31 -19.60 -28.19
N SER A 317 1.26 -20.52 -27.22
CA SER A 317 0.29 -20.52 -26.14
C SER A 317 0.88 -19.78 -24.91
N VAL A 318 0.16 -18.79 -24.40
CA VAL A 318 0.66 -17.84 -23.40
C VAL A 318 -0.31 -17.69 -22.25
N ARG A 319 0.21 -17.79 -21.03
CA ARG A 319 -0.52 -17.37 -19.81
C ARG A 319 -0.14 -15.95 -19.44
N LEU A 320 -1.14 -15.09 -19.21
CA LEU A 320 -0.99 -13.75 -18.67
C LEU A 320 -1.35 -13.76 -17.20
N VAL A 321 -0.49 -13.18 -16.34
CA VAL A 321 -0.69 -13.08 -14.90
C VAL A 321 -0.60 -11.62 -14.47
N SER A 322 -1.67 -11.07 -13.91
CA SER A 322 -1.60 -9.83 -13.14
C SER A 322 -1.07 -10.14 -11.75
N PHE A 323 -0.04 -9.41 -11.31
CA PHE A 323 0.69 -9.68 -10.07
C PHE A 323 0.77 -8.42 -9.18
N PRO A 324 -0.37 -7.89 -8.71
CA PRO A 324 -0.40 -6.64 -7.98
C PRO A 324 0.23 -6.69 -6.58
N SER A 325 0.32 -7.85 -5.90
CA SER A 325 0.91 -7.96 -4.57
C SER A 325 1.63 -9.28 -4.34
N TRP A 326 2.92 -9.20 -4.05
CA TRP A 326 3.73 -10.38 -3.74
C TRP A 326 3.38 -10.99 -2.38
N GLU A 327 3.10 -10.14 -1.40
CA GLU A 327 2.80 -10.55 -0.03
C GLU A 327 1.52 -11.35 0.03
N LEU A 328 0.44 -10.87 -0.61
CA LEU A 328 -0.84 -11.56 -0.65
C LEU A 328 -0.78 -12.87 -1.44
N PHE A 329 0.05 -12.92 -2.49
CA PHE A 329 0.22 -14.16 -3.26
C PHE A 329 1.06 -15.18 -2.49
N ALA A 330 2.10 -14.76 -1.79
CA ALA A 330 2.92 -15.63 -0.95
C ALA A 330 2.14 -16.23 0.25
N GLU A 331 1.07 -15.57 0.69
CA GLU A 331 0.16 -16.05 1.73
C GLU A 331 -0.86 -17.07 1.22
N GLN A 332 -0.99 -17.28 -0.09
CA GLN A 332 -1.87 -18.31 -0.65
C GLN A 332 -1.28 -19.70 -0.42
N ASP A 333 -2.15 -20.71 -0.40
CA ASP A 333 -1.71 -22.11 -0.36
C ASP A 333 -0.94 -22.50 -1.63
N GLN A 334 -0.11 -23.52 -1.53
CA GLN A 334 0.74 -23.97 -2.63
C GLN A 334 -0.08 -24.39 -3.86
N ALA A 335 -1.27 -24.99 -3.65
CA ALA A 335 -2.14 -25.43 -4.75
C ALA A 335 -2.61 -24.22 -5.59
N TYR A 336 -2.95 -23.11 -4.95
CA TYR A 336 -3.30 -21.90 -5.67
C TYR A 336 -2.10 -21.30 -6.38
N GLN A 337 -0.95 -21.19 -5.71
CA GLN A 337 0.27 -20.66 -6.34
C GLN A 337 0.65 -21.49 -7.57
N ASP A 338 0.58 -22.81 -7.48
CA ASP A 338 0.86 -23.73 -8.58
C ASP A 338 -0.18 -23.61 -9.71
N SER A 339 -1.45 -23.37 -9.39
CA SER A 339 -2.48 -23.15 -10.39
C SER A 339 -2.27 -21.87 -11.21
N VAL A 340 -1.64 -20.84 -10.62
CA VAL A 340 -1.32 -19.58 -11.29
C VAL A 340 -0.01 -19.70 -12.08
N LEU A 341 1.05 -20.20 -11.45
CA LEU A 341 2.40 -20.18 -12.03
C LEU A 341 2.82 -21.47 -12.72
N LEU A 342 2.01 -22.53 -12.67
CA LEU A 342 2.26 -23.83 -13.31
C LEU A 342 3.73 -24.29 -13.16
N PRO A 343 4.06 -25.14 -12.17
CA PRO A 343 5.45 -25.54 -11.87
C PRO A 343 6.20 -26.12 -13.06
N GLU A 344 5.48 -26.78 -13.99
CA GLU A 344 6.01 -27.39 -15.21
C GLU A 344 6.39 -26.35 -16.27
N VAL A 345 5.79 -25.13 -16.24
CA VAL A 345 6.11 -24.08 -17.20
C VAL A 345 7.28 -23.24 -16.66
N ARG A 346 8.49 -23.56 -17.14
CA ARG A 346 9.74 -22.89 -16.72
C ARG A 346 10.04 -21.62 -17.53
N ALA A 347 9.45 -21.48 -18.71
CA ALA A 347 9.54 -20.27 -19.52
C ALA A 347 8.63 -19.19 -18.89
N ARG A 348 9.25 -18.24 -18.19
CA ARG A 348 8.55 -17.16 -17.50
C ARG A 348 9.21 -15.84 -17.75
N VAL A 349 8.41 -14.79 -17.96
CA VAL A 349 8.90 -13.41 -18.10
C VAL A 349 8.16 -12.53 -17.11
N ALA A 350 8.91 -11.82 -16.26
CA ALA A 350 8.38 -10.76 -15.41
C ALA A 350 8.68 -9.39 -16.01
N VAL A 351 7.72 -8.47 -15.91
CA VAL A 351 7.83 -7.10 -16.43
C VAL A 351 7.42 -6.11 -15.36
N GLU A 352 8.36 -5.29 -14.90
CA GLU A 352 8.08 -4.23 -13.91
C GLU A 352 9.07 -3.08 -14.09
N ALA A 353 8.59 -1.85 -14.19
CA ALA A 353 9.41 -0.64 -14.28
C ALA A 353 9.95 -0.24 -12.89
N GLY A 354 10.78 -1.11 -12.34
CA GLY A 354 11.52 -1.02 -11.10
C GLY A 354 12.72 -1.96 -11.15
N VAL A 355 13.49 -2.09 -10.06
CA VAL A 355 14.65 -2.99 -10.01
C VAL A 355 14.24 -4.47 -10.15
N SER A 356 15.12 -5.26 -10.72
CA SER A 356 14.91 -6.71 -10.93
C SER A 356 14.86 -7.52 -9.62
N GLN A 357 15.31 -6.92 -8.52
CA GLN A 357 15.44 -7.56 -7.22
C GLN A 357 14.12 -8.16 -6.74
N GLY A 358 14.17 -9.45 -6.38
CA GLY A 358 13.04 -10.22 -5.86
C GLY A 358 12.24 -10.96 -6.93
N TRP A 359 12.18 -10.51 -8.17
CA TRP A 359 11.44 -11.20 -9.24
C TRP A 359 11.95 -12.61 -9.52
N ARG A 360 13.23 -12.90 -9.20
CA ARG A 360 13.82 -14.23 -9.42
C ARG A 360 13.07 -15.36 -8.69
N GLN A 361 12.45 -15.09 -7.54
CA GLN A 361 11.66 -16.08 -6.82
C GLN A 361 10.41 -16.54 -7.60
N TRP A 362 9.87 -15.69 -8.48
CA TRP A 362 8.66 -15.98 -9.24
C TRP A 362 8.96 -16.50 -10.66
N VAL A 363 9.98 -15.96 -11.31
CA VAL A 363 10.35 -16.42 -12.66
C VAL A 363 11.23 -17.68 -12.64
N GLY A 364 11.87 -17.99 -11.53
CA GLY A 364 12.78 -19.15 -11.43
C GLY A 364 14.11 -18.92 -12.16
N ASP A 365 14.88 -19.99 -12.30
CA ASP A 365 16.25 -19.99 -12.86
C ASP A 365 16.29 -19.78 -14.38
N GLN A 366 15.26 -20.22 -15.10
CA GLN A 366 15.18 -20.15 -16.56
C GLN A 366 14.47 -18.90 -17.07
N GLY A 367 13.72 -18.21 -16.21
CA GLY A 367 12.96 -17.04 -16.59
C GLY A 367 13.80 -15.82 -16.94
N ARG A 368 13.13 -14.81 -17.52
CA ARG A 368 13.69 -13.50 -17.85
C ARG A 368 12.95 -12.41 -17.10
N ILE A 369 13.61 -11.30 -16.89
CA ILE A 369 13.05 -10.14 -16.20
C ILE A 369 13.31 -8.92 -17.06
N LEU A 370 12.26 -8.20 -17.46
CA LEU A 370 12.35 -6.86 -18.01
C LEU A 370 12.16 -5.88 -16.86
N ALA A 371 13.23 -5.29 -16.40
CA ALA A 371 13.30 -4.42 -15.24
C ALA A 371 14.26 -3.24 -15.49
N LEU A 372 14.41 -2.36 -14.54
CA LEU A 372 15.27 -1.18 -14.60
C LEU A 372 16.28 -1.21 -13.45
N ASP A 373 17.48 -1.73 -13.66
CA ASP A 373 18.57 -1.75 -12.69
C ASP A 373 19.50 -0.53 -12.84
N ARG A 374 18.92 0.64 -13.06
CA ARG A 374 19.57 1.94 -13.18
C ARG A 374 18.57 3.07 -12.99
N PHE A 375 19.04 4.27 -12.72
CA PHE A 375 18.16 5.44 -12.71
C PHE A 375 17.61 5.76 -14.09
N GLY A 376 16.43 6.39 -14.11
CA GLY A 376 15.74 6.81 -15.32
C GLY A 376 16.40 7.98 -16.03
N ALA A 377 15.61 8.72 -16.80
CA ALA A 377 16.08 9.89 -17.57
C ALA A 377 14.94 10.90 -17.70
N SER A 378 15.28 12.18 -17.91
CA SER A 378 14.30 13.25 -18.15
C SER A 378 13.95 13.32 -19.65
N ALA A 379 12.75 12.84 -19.98
CA ALA A 379 12.13 12.93 -21.31
C ALA A 379 10.64 12.61 -21.15
N PRO A 380 9.76 12.79 -22.16
CA PRO A 380 8.39 12.30 -22.11
C PRO A 380 8.30 10.82 -21.70
N GLY A 381 7.37 10.47 -20.82
CA GLY A 381 7.30 9.13 -20.22
C GLY A 381 7.28 7.98 -21.23
N GLU A 382 6.56 8.13 -22.35
CA GLU A 382 6.56 7.14 -23.46
C GLU A 382 7.93 6.96 -24.08
N VAL A 383 8.70 8.05 -24.23
CA VAL A 383 10.05 8.02 -24.76
C VAL A 383 10.97 7.27 -23.78
N VAL A 384 10.86 7.59 -22.50
CA VAL A 384 11.64 6.92 -21.43
C VAL A 384 11.35 5.42 -21.41
N PHE A 385 10.08 5.00 -21.42
CA PHE A 385 9.70 3.59 -21.46
C PHE A 385 10.29 2.89 -22.67
N LYS A 386 10.14 3.46 -23.87
CA LYS A 386 10.68 2.89 -25.09
C LYS A 386 12.21 2.78 -25.06
N MET A 387 12.90 3.82 -24.58
CA MET A 387 14.36 3.83 -24.46
C MET A 387 14.90 2.71 -23.55
N PHE A 388 14.17 2.39 -22.48
CA PHE A 388 14.55 1.33 -21.54
C PHE A 388 13.95 -0.03 -21.88
N GLY A 389 13.32 -0.16 -23.06
CA GLY A 389 12.83 -1.43 -23.59
C GLY A 389 11.48 -1.89 -23.04
N PHE A 390 10.75 -1.03 -22.32
CA PHE A 390 9.40 -1.37 -21.87
C PHE A 390 8.42 -1.26 -23.04
N THR A 391 8.50 -2.24 -23.94
CA THR A 391 7.63 -2.35 -25.13
C THR A 391 7.10 -3.77 -25.28
N PRO A 392 5.92 -3.96 -25.89
CA PRO A 392 5.37 -5.28 -26.15
C PRO A 392 6.29 -6.17 -26.99
N GLU A 393 7.02 -5.57 -27.94
CA GLU A 393 7.99 -6.25 -28.79
C GLU A 393 9.11 -6.90 -27.96
N ARG A 394 9.72 -6.11 -27.05
CA ARG A 394 10.80 -6.61 -26.20
C ARG A 394 10.33 -7.70 -25.23
N VAL A 395 9.12 -7.59 -24.71
CA VAL A 395 8.52 -8.64 -23.88
C VAL A 395 8.34 -9.94 -24.66
N ALA A 396 7.83 -9.85 -25.90
CA ALA A 396 7.67 -11.01 -26.78
C ALA A 396 9.03 -11.65 -27.16
N GLU A 397 10.04 -10.84 -27.44
CA GLU A 397 11.41 -11.33 -27.68
C GLU A 397 11.96 -12.12 -26.50
N LEU A 398 11.86 -11.56 -25.28
CA LEU A 398 12.28 -12.23 -24.06
C LEU A 398 11.53 -13.55 -23.81
N ALA A 399 10.24 -13.60 -24.15
CA ALA A 399 9.47 -14.82 -24.09
C ALA A 399 9.99 -15.89 -25.05
N LEU A 400 10.27 -15.51 -26.30
CA LEU A 400 10.86 -16.41 -27.31
C LEU A 400 12.26 -16.88 -26.89
N GLU A 401 13.09 -16.02 -26.31
CA GLU A 401 14.39 -16.39 -25.74
C GLU A 401 14.29 -17.49 -24.66
N THR A 402 13.20 -17.48 -23.84
CA THR A 402 12.98 -18.51 -22.80
C THR A 402 12.49 -19.83 -23.38
N LEU A 403 11.88 -19.80 -24.56
CA LEU A 403 11.37 -20.99 -25.26
C LEU A 403 12.41 -21.65 -26.13
N ALA A 404 13.50 -20.93 -26.49
CA ALA A 404 14.57 -21.48 -27.29
C ALA A 404 15.27 -22.62 -26.55
N PRO A 405 15.62 -23.73 -27.26
CA PRO A 405 16.39 -24.79 -26.64
C PRO A 405 17.72 -24.22 -26.11
N LYS A 406 18.05 -24.55 -24.86
CA LYS A 406 19.39 -24.26 -24.34
C LYS A 406 20.36 -25.20 -25.06
N GLY A 407 21.20 -24.61 -25.92
CA GLY A 407 22.29 -25.34 -26.60
C GLY A 407 23.28 -25.98 -25.62
#